data_0b4d0d192533db81dc812c29d20efea5
#
_entry.id   0b4d0d192533db81dc812c29d20efea5
#
_cell.length_a   1.000
_cell.length_b   1.000
_cell.length_c   1.000
_cell.angle_alpha   90.00
_cell.angle_beta   90.00
_cell.angle_gamma   90.00
#
_symmetry.space_group_name_H-M   'P 1'
#
loop_
_entity.id
_entity.type
_entity.pdbx_description
1 polymer ?
#
loop_
_entity_poly.entity_id
_entity_poly.type
_entity_poly.pdbx_seq_one_letter_code
_entity_poly.pdbx_strand_id
1 'polypeptide(L)'
;YGFALLLGKLGFSRIRSLARGLGSLLWTCLPKRRRLATESIARHLELSQATAESLARASFTHNARSFLESVLVPEFGLSHPLLDVERPDLLERLKRGERPSVITTAHLGAWELLASLLGDVSDHPRLTVVRTYKNKLMDYVTTRLRSSHGADVIGHREAAFPVLRALRKNGYAAFLADHNTSRSEAFFLPFLGEEAAVNKGPAVLAVRAKALVWPIALIRDGDRYRIIIEE
;
A
#
# COMPACT_ATOMS: atom_id res chain seq x y z
N TYR A 1 -20.60 -1.34 -2.15
CA TYR A 1 -19.90 -2.08 -1.09
C TYR A 1 -20.35 -3.56 -1.06
N GLY A 2 -21.66 -3.85 -1.00
CA GLY A 2 -22.18 -5.23 -1.02
C GLY A 2 -21.65 -6.08 -2.18
N PHE A 3 -21.59 -5.54 -3.38
CA PHE A 3 -20.98 -6.22 -4.54
C PHE A 3 -19.50 -6.54 -4.34
N ALA A 4 -18.73 -5.63 -3.73
CA ALA A 4 -17.31 -5.88 -3.41
C ALA A 4 -17.16 -7.03 -2.41
N LEU A 5 -18.01 -7.10 -1.39
CA LEU A 5 -18.03 -8.22 -0.44
C LEU A 5 -18.41 -9.56 -1.10
N LEU A 6 -19.35 -9.53 -2.04
CA LEU A 6 -19.70 -10.75 -2.82
C LEU A 6 -18.53 -11.22 -3.69
N LEU A 7 -17.80 -10.29 -4.30
CA LEU A 7 -16.56 -10.63 -5.02
C LEU A 7 -15.49 -11.22 -4.08
N GLY A 8 -15.37 -10.71 -2.86
CA GLY A 8 -14.47 -11.26 -1.85
C GLY A 8 -14.72 -12.75 -1.56
N LYS A 9 -15.98 -13.18 -1.54
CA LYS A 9 -16.35 -14.60 -1.37
C LYS A 9 -15.83 -15.54 -2.46
N LEU A 10 -15.33 -15.02 -3.58
CA LEU A 10 -14.67 -15.85 -4.59
C LEU A 10 -13.35 -16.44 -4.09
N GLY A 11 -12.76 -15.84 -3.05
CA GLY A 11 -11.49 -16.26 -2.47
C GLY A 11 -10.27 -15.93 -3.34
N PHE A 12 -9.10 -16.10 -2.74
CA PHE A 12 -7.82 -15.67 -3.30
C PHE A 12 -7.50 -16.26 -4.68
N SER A 13 -7.76 -17.55 -4.90
CA SER A 13 -7.43 -18.23 -6.17
C SER A 13 -8.21 -17.65 -7.36
N ARG A 14 -9.53 -17.45 -7.20
CA ARG A 14 -10.37 -16.88 -8.26
C ARG A 14 -10.06 -15.41 -8.52
N ILE A 15 -9.83 -14.62 -7.46
CA ILE A 15 -9.41 -13.22 -7.58
C ILE A 15 -8.09 -13.12 -8.36
N ARG A 16 -7.12 -14.01 -8.11
CA ARG A 16 -5.87 -14.08 -8.89
C ARG A 16 -6.11 -14.38 -10.37
N SER A 17 -7.00 -15.30 -10.68
CA SER A 17 -7.34 -15.63 -12.08
C SER A 17 -8.02 -14.45 -12.79
N LEU A 18 -8.95 -13.78 -12.13
CA LEU A 18 -9.57 -12.55 -12.64
C LEU A 18 -8.54 -11.44 -12.87
N ALA A 19 -7.58 -11.29 -11.95
CA ALA A 19 -6.52 -10.30 -12.06
C ALA A 19 -5.62 -10.51 -13.27
N ARG A 20 -5.29 -11.76 -13.61
CA ARG A 20 -4.54 -12.09 -14.83
C ARG A 20 -5.29 -11.67 -16.09
N GLY A 21 -6.59 -11.98 -16.16
CA GLY A 21 -7.45 -11.56 -17.27
C GLY A 21 -7.54 -10.02 -17.37
N LEU A 22 -7.78 -9.36 -16.25
CA LEU A 22 -7.85 -7.89 -16.18
C LEU A 22 -6.51 -7.24 -16.57
N GLY A 23 -5.39 -7.76 -16.07
CA GLY A 23 -4.05 -7.26 -16.41
C GLY A 23 -3.76 -7.35 -17.91
N SER A 24 -4.12 -8.49 -18.53
CA SER A 24 -3.99 -8.67 -19.99
C SER A 24 -4.90 -7.74 -20.78
N LEU A 25 -6.12 -7.53 -20.32
CA LEU A 25 -7.06 -6.58 -20.93
C LEU A 25 -6.51 -5.14 -20.85
N LEU A 26 -6.05 -4.71 -19.67
CA LEU A 26 -5.47 -3.38 -19.48
C LEU A 26 -4.21 -3.18 -20.33
N TRP A 27 -3.35 -4.20 -20.44
CA TRP A 27 -2.17 -4.18 -21.31
C TRP A 27 -2.55 -3.92 -22.77
N THR A 28 -3.62 -4.52 -23.24
CA THR A 28 -4.10 -4.36 -24.62
C THR A 28 -4.80 -3.02 -24.83
N CYS A 29 -5.66 -2.62 -23.90
CA CYS A 29 -6.52 -1.43 -24.02
C CYS A 29 -5.81 -0.10 -23.69
N LEU A 30 -4.65 -0.12 -23.02
CA LEU A 30 -3.95 1.08 -22.57
C LEU A 30 -2.58 1.28 -23.22
N PRO A 31 -2.47 1.42 -24.58
CA PRO A 31 -1.20 1.43 -25.29
C PRO A 31 -0.26 2.57 -24.86
N LYS A 32 -0.81 3.76 -24.53
CA LYS A 32 -0.01 4.89 -24.01
C LYS A 32 0.64 4.58 -22.67
N ARG A 33 -0.10 3.93 -21.76
CA ARG A 33 0.41 3.54 -20.43
C ARG A 33 1.43 2.41 -20.55
N ARG A 34 1.16 1.43 -21.42
CA ARG A 34 2.11 0.34 -21.73
C ARG A 34 3.44 0.91 -22.22
N ARG A 35 3.42 1.80 -23.22
CA ARG A 35 4.64 2.42 -23.74
C ARG A 35 5.39 3.16 -22.66
N LEU A 36 4.73 4.04 -21.90
CA LEU A 36 5.34 4.78 -20.81
C LEU A 36 6.00 3.85 -19.76
N ALA A 37 5.32 2.79 -19.35
CA ALA A 37 5.88 1.83 -18.39
C ALA A 37 7.12 1.12 -18.95
N THR A 38 7.06 0.67 -20.21
CA THR A 38 8.18 -0.02 -20.86
C THR A 38 9.39 0.92 -20.99
N GLU A 39 9.19 2.14 -21.50
CA GLU A 39 10.26 3.15 -21.66
C GLU A 39 10.89 3.53 -20.32
N SER A 40 10.06 3.73 -19.28
CA SER A 40 10.54 4.06 -17.94
C SER A 40 11.36 2.91 -17.33
N ILE A 41 10.90 1.67 -17.44
CA ILE A 41 11.63 0.51 -16.94
C ILE A 41 12.95 0.30 -17.70
N ALA A 42 12.94 0.41 -19.04
CA ALA A 42 14.15 0.28 -19.84
C ALA A 42 15.20 1.31 -19.44
N ARG A 43 14.80 2.57 -19.26
CA ARG A 43 15.68 3.69 -18.92
C ARG A 43 16.26 3.58 -17.52
N HIS A 44 15.42 3.39 -16.50
CA HIS A 44 15.86 3.47 -15.10
C HIS A 44 16.51 2.18 -14.58
N LEU A 45 16.28 1.05 -15.23
CA LEU A 45 16.92 -0.22 -14.89
C LEU A 45 17.99 -0.64 -15.93
N GLU A 46 18.25 0.21 -16.93
CA GLU A 46 19.24 -0.05 -18.00
C GLU A 46 19.03 -1.40 -18.69
N LEU A 47 17.76 -1.75 -18.96
CA LEU A 47 17.38 -3.04 -19.52
C LEU A 47 17.12 -2.95 -21.03
N SER A 48 17.26 -4.09 -21.70
CA SER A 48 16.83 -4.21 -23.11
C SER A 48 15.32 -3.96 -23.22
N GLN A 49 14.90 -3.44 -24.40
CA GLN A 49 13.48 -3.17 -24.68
C GLN A 49 12.59 -4.40 -24.45
N ALA A 50 13.05 -5.59 -24.86
CA ALA A 50 12.31 -6.84 -24.70
C ALA A 50 12.13 -7.22 -23.22
N THR A 51 13.18 -7.09 -22.41
CA THR A 51 13.12 -7.36 -20.96
C THR A 51 12.22 -6.35 -20.26
N ALA A 52 12.34 -5.06 -20.60
CA ALA A 52 11.51 -4.00 -20.06
C ALA A 52 10.03 -4.19 -20.40
N GLU A 53 9.70 -4.62 -21.63
CA GLU A 53 8.32 -4.91 -22.02
C GLU A 53 7.75 -6.10 -21.24
N SER A 54 8.52 -7.15 -21.01
CA SER A 54 8.12 -8.29 -20.20
C SER A 54 7.81 -7.86 -18.76
N LEU A 55 8.68 -7.07 -18.14
CA LEU A 55 8.47 -6.52 -16.79
C LEU A 55 7.27 -5.58 -16.74
N ALA A 56 7.11 -4.71 -17.73
CA ALA A 56 5.97 -3.80 -17.81
C ALA A 56 4.65 -4.59 -17.90
N ARG A 57 4.60 -5.67 -18.71
CA ARG A 57 3.43 -6.55 -18.80
C ARG A 57 3.13 -7.24 -17.48
N ALA A 58 4.15 -7.74 -16.78
CA ALA A 58 4.00 -8.31 -15.46
C ALA A 58 3.46 -7.28 -14.46
N SER A 59 3.94 -6.03 -14.49
CA SER A 59 3.47 -4.96 -13.61
C SER A 59 1.98 -4.64 -13.79
N PHE A 60 1.45 -4.69 -15.02
CA PHE A 60 0.02 -4.53 -15.28
C PHE A 60 -0.81 -5.62 -14.58
N THR A 61 -0.35 -6.87 -14.64
CA THR A 61 -0.99 -8.00 -13.95
C THR A 61 -0.92 -7.84 -12.44
N HIS A 62 0.23 -7.44 -11.89
CA HIS A 62 0.41 -7.23 -10.47
C HIS A 62 -0.42 -6.06 -9.93
N ASN A 63 -0.54 -4.96 -10.67
CA ASN A 63 -1.40 -3.84 -10.31
C ASN A 63 -2.88 -4.22 -10.34
N ALA A 64 -3.33 -4.93 -11.39
CA ALA A 64 -4.68 -5.45 -11.46
C ALA A 64 -4.99 -6.39 -10.29
N ARG A 65 -4.02 -7.23 -9.90
CA ARG A 65 -4.14 -8.11 -8.75
C ARG A 65 -4.26 -7.32 -7.44
N SER A 66 -3.39 -6.35 -7.19
CA SER A 66 -3.45 -5.52 -5.99
C SER A 66 -4.79 -4.80 -5.85
N PHE A 67 -5.31 -4.27 -6.96
CA PHE A 67 -6.62 -3.62 -6.97
C PHE A 67 -7.76 -4.60 -6.67
N LEU A 68 -7.77 -5.79 -7.29
CA LEU A 68 -8.81 -6.79 -7.03
C LEU A 68 -8.69 -7.41 -5.64
N GLU A 69 -7.49 -7.57 -5.10
CA GLU A 69 -7.28 -8.05 -3.72
C GLU A 69 -7.88 -7.11 -2.67
N SER A 70 -8.16 -5.85 -2.99
CA SER A 70 -8.82 -4.94 -2.04
C SER A 70 -10.16 -5.46 -1.54
N VAL A 71 -10.87 -6.28 -2.32
CA VAL A 71 -12.16 -6.89 -1.88
C VAL A 71 -11.95 -7.99 -0.84
N LEU A 72 -10.73 -8.48 -0.67
CA LEU A 72 -10.36 -9.51 0.30
C LEU A 72 -9.90 -8.91 1.65
N VAL A 73 -9.73 -7.59 1.73
CA VAL A 73 -9.29 -6.89 2.95
C VAL A 73 -10.13 -7.30 4.17
N PRO A 74 -11.47 -7.41 4.09
CA PRO A 74 -12.27 -7.79 5.27
C PRO A 74 -12.00 -9.20 5.80
N GLU A 75 -11.43 -10.09 4.98
CA GLU A 75 -11.17 -11.48 5.34
C GLU A 75 -9.67 -11.76 5.60
N PHE A 76 -8.82 -10.76 5.38
CA PHE A 76 -7.37 -10.87 5.53
C PHE A 76 -6.91 -10.17 6.81
N GLY A 77 -6.18 -10.86 7.67
CA GLY A 77 -5.66 -10.31 8.93
C GLY A 77 -4.34 -10.95 9.33
N LEU A 78 -3.78 -10.55 10.45
CA LEU A 78 -2.48 -11.05 10.95
C LEU A 78 -2.47 -12.56 11.23
N SER A 79 -3.62 -13.17 11.47
CA SER A 79 -3.77 -14.62 11.69
C SER A 79 -4.10 -15.40 10.41
N HIS A 80 -4.13 -14.72 9.24
CA HIS A 80 -4.53 -15.39 8.00
C HIS A 80 -3.54 -16.48 7.58
N PRO A 81 -4.00 -17.73 7.22
CA PRO A 81 -3.11 -18.87 6.97
C PRO A 81 -2.17 -18.72 5.77
N LEU A 82 -2.45 -17.79 4.86
CA LEU A 82 -1.57 -17.45 3.74
C LEU A 82 -0.53 -16.38 4.08
N LEU A 83 -0.49 -15.88 5.32
CA LEU A 83 0.43 -14.84 5.73
C LEU A 83 1.63 -15.44 6.45
N ASP A 84 2.82 -15.05 6.00
CA ASP A 84 4.10 -15.32 6.67
C ASP A 84 4.68 -14.00 7.16
N VAL A 85 5.31 -14.01 8.32
CA VAL A 85 5.98 -12.84 8.91
C VAL A 85 7.47 -13.11 8.97
N GLU A 86 8.26 -12.30 8.26
CA GLU A 86 9.72 -12.49 8.20
C GLU A 86 10.42 -12.18 9.54
N ARG A 87 9.95 -11.11 10.21
CA ARG A 87 10.49 -10.66 11.51
C ARG A 87 9.34 -10.59 12.54
N PRO A 88 8.93 -11.74 13.11
CA PRO A 88 7.86 -11.77 14.11
C PRO A 88 8.22 -10.98 15.37
N ASP A 89 9.49 -10.88 15.74
CA ASP A 89 10.00 -10.06 16.84
C ASP A 89 9.67 -8.56 16.66
N LEU A 90 9.87 -8.02 15.46
CA LEU A 90 9.55 -6.62 15.14
C LEU A 90 8.04 -6.40 15.08
N LEU A 91 7.29 -7.35 14.52
CA LEU A 91 5.82 -7.25 14.49
C LEU A 91 5.25 -7.22 15.91
N GLU A 92 5.70 -8.08 16.82
CA GLU A 92 5.27 -8.09 18.22
C GLU A 92 5.69 -6.80 18.94
N ARG A 93 6.85 -6.25 18.62
CA ARG A 93 7.27 -4.95 19.15
C ARG A 93 6.37 -3.81 18.64
N LEU A 94 6.02 -3.80 17.35
CA LEU A 94 5.05 -2.86 16.80
C LEU A 94 3.69 -2.98 17.50
N LYS A 95 3.20 -4.21 17.72
CA LYS A 95 1.92 -4.49 18.38
C LYS A 95 1.85 -4.00 19.82
N ARG A 96 2.95 -3.99 20.56
CA ARG A 96 2.95 -3.48 21.94
C ARG A 96 2.57 -2.01 22.07
N GLY A 97 2.72 -1.22 21.02
CA GLY A 97 2.25 0.17 21.00
C GLY A 97 2.89 1.08 22.06
N GLU A 98 4.11 0.75 22.50
CA GLU A 98 4.83 1.49 23.55
C GLU A 98 5.18 2.92 23.15
N ARG A 99 5.28 3.16 21.85
CA ARG A 99 5.60 4.47 21.26
C ARG A 99 4.73 4.77 20.05
N PRO A 100 4.47 6.07 19.79
CA PRO A 100 3.80 6.47 18.55
C PRO A 100 4.54 5.91 17.34
N SER A 101 3.80 5.46 16.33
CA SER A 101 4.35 4.74 15.19
C SER A 101 3.87 5.29 13.86
N VAL A 102 4.80 5.61 12.98
CA VAL A 102 4.53 5.96 11.58
C VAL A 102 4.92 4.76 10.73
N ILE A 103 3.94 4.18 10.06
CA ILE A 103 4.13 3.07 9.13
C ILE A 103 4.28 3.65 7.72
N THR A 104 5.35 3.31 7.04
CA THR A 104 5.60 3.68 5.66
C THR A 104 5.58 2.45 4.77
N THR A 105 4.84 2.54 3.67
CA THR A 105 4.81 1.51 2.64
C THR A 105 4.84 2.13 1.25
N ALA A 106 4.85 1.30 0.22
CA ALA A 106 4.82 1.69 -1.17
C ALA A 106 3.72 0.93 -1.92
N HIS A 107 3.40 1.36 -3.17
CA HIS A 107 2.53 0.61 -4.08
C HIS A 107 3.26 -0.65 -4.60
N LEU A 108 3.76 -1.44 -3.65
CA LEU A 108 4.54 -2.65 -3.87
C LEU A 108 3.79 -3.87 -3.34
N GLY A 109 3.84 -4.98 -4.06
CA GLY A 109 3.21 -6.21 -3.61
C GLY A 109 1.69 -6.09 -3.42
N ALA A 110 1.17 -6.57 -2.31
CA ALA A 110 -0.25 -6.58 -1.96
C ALA A 110 -0.64 -5.43 -1.00
N TRP A 111 -0.23 -4.19 -1.34
CA TRP A 111 -0.38 -3.03 -0.44
C TRP A 111 -1.81 -2.77 0.05
N GLU A 112 -2.84 -3.13 -0.72
CA GLU A 112 -4.23 -2.95 -0.28
C GLU A 112 -4.56 -3.86 0.92
N LEU A 113 -4.00 -5.07 0.96
CA LEU A 113 -4.19 -5.97 2.09
C LEU A 113 -3.47 -5.51 3.37
N LEU A 114 -2.49 -4.60 3.28
CA LEU A 114 -1.85 -4.01 4.47
C LEU A 114 -2.83 -3.22 5.34
N ALA A 115 -3.91 -2.70 4.76
CA ALA A 115 -4.91 -1.96 5.52
C ALA A 115 -5.58 -2.83 6.61
N SER A 116 -5.78 -4.13 6.35
CA SER A 116 -6.31 -5.06 7.36
C SER A 116 -5.32 -5.29 8.49
N LEU A 117 -4.04 -5.44 8.15
CA LEU A 117 -2.99 -5.70 9.13
C LEU A 117 -2.84 -4.55 10.13
N LEU A 118 -3.01 -3.31 9.69
CA LEU A 118 -2.99 -2.15 10.58
C LEU A 118 -4.14 -2.22 11.60
N GLY A 119 -5.30 -2.71 11.19
CA GLY A 119 -6.44 -2.92 12.09
C GLY A 119 -6.16 -3.91 13.22
N ASP A 120 -5.35 -4.92 12.95
CA ASP A 120 -5.03 -6.01 13.88
C ASP A 120 -3.81 -5.72 14.78
N VAL A 121 -3.11 -4.59 14.56
CA VAL A 121 -1.85 -4.31 15.28
C VAL A 121 -2.10 -3.96 16.75
N SER A 122 -3.10 -3.14 17.07
CA SER A 122 -3.30 -2.62 18.43
C SER A 122 -4.67 -1.96 18.59
N ASP A 123 -5.10 -1.74 19.83
CA ASP A 123 -6.31 -0.98 20.18
C ASP A 123 -6.09 0.55 20.22
N HIS A 124 -4.85 1.01 20.07
CA HIS A 124 -4.54 2.44 19.96
C HIS A 124 -5.14 3.06 18.68
N PRO A 125 -5.30 4.39 18.59
CA PRO A 125 -5.78 5.06 17.39
C PRO A 125 -4.95 4.68 16.15
N ARG A 126 -5.62 4.27 15.08
CA ARG A 126 -4.99 3.77 13.83
C ARG A 126 -5.55 4.53 12.65
N LEU A 127 -4.67 5.19 11.92
CA LEU A 127 -5.03 6.01 10.77
C LEU A 127 -4.33 5.52 9.51
N THR A 128 -5.09 5.33 8.44
CA THR A 128 -4.55 5.13 7.09
C THR A 128 -4.74 6.40 6.29
N VAL A 129 -3.64 7.04 5.91
CA VAL A 129 -3.66 8.27 5.13
C VAL A 129 -3.67 7.94 3.65
N VAL A 130 -4.70 8.42 2.94
CA VAL A 130 -4.92 8.07 1.55
C VAL A 130 -5.11 9.31 0.68
N ARG A 131 -4.86 9.16 -0.61
CA ARG A 131 -5.35 10.10 -1.61
C ARG A 131 -6.77 9.72 -1.98
N THR A 132 -7.73 10.62 -1.74
CA THR A 132 -9.15 10.39 -2.05
C THR A 132 -9.38 10.26 -3.55
N TYR A 133 -10.26 9.35 -3.94
CA TYR A 133 -10.65 9.20 -5.32
C TYR A 133 -11.61 10.31 -5.77
N LYS A 134 -11.47 10.78 -7.00
CA LYS A 134 -12.44 11.73 -7.59
C LYS A 134 -13.83 11.10 -7.76
N ASN A 135 -13.89 9.82 -8.06
CA ASN A 135 -15.14 9.07 -8.14
C ASN A 135 -15.62 8.73 -6.72
N LYS A 136 -16.74 9.32 -6.30
CA LYS A 136 -17.30 9.16 -4.95
C LYS A 136 -17.69 7.71 -4.62
N LEU A 137 -18.11 6.91 -5.59
CA LEU A 137 -18.45 5.52 -5.37
C LEU A 137 -17.18 4.69 -5.08
N MET A 138 -16.12 4.90 -5.85
CA MET A 138 -14.83 4.25 -5.63
C MET A 138 -14.25 4.65 -4.28
N ASP A 139 -14.29 5.94 -3.96
CA ASP A 139 -13.82 6.46 -2.66
C ASP A 139 -14.57 5.81 -1.50
N TYR A 140 -15.90 5.77 -1.57
CA TYR A 140 -16.75 5.11 -0.57
C TYR A 140 -16.41 3.62 -0.41
N VAL A 141 -16.34 2.87 -1.51
CA VAL A 141 -16.09 1.42 -1.47
C VAL A 141 -14.71 1.12 -0.90
N THR A 142 -13.66 1.79 -1.39
CA THR A 142 -12.29 1.56 -0.92
C THR A 142 -12.09 1.98 0.53
N THR A 143 -12.69 3.10 0.95
CA THR A 143 -12.66 3.53 2.36
C THR A 143 -13.31 2.49 3.26
N ARG A 144 -14.49 1.98 2.89
CA ARG A 144 -15.20 0.93 3.67
C ARG A 144 -14.43 -0.38 3.74
N LEU A 145 -13.76 -0.79 2.66
CA LEU A 145 -12.92 -1.98 2.67
C LEU A 145 -11.70 -1.79 3.59
N ARG A 146 -10.98 -0.67 3.45
CA ARG A 146 -9.77 -0.38 4.25
C ARG A 146 -10.06 -0.21 5.74
N SER A 147 -11.24 0.31 6.10
CA SER A 147 -11.65 0.48 7.50
C SER A 147 -12.30 -0.75 8.13
N SER A 148 -12.41 -1.87 7.42
CA SER A 148 -13.11 -3.08 7.91
C SER A 148 -12.49 -3.70 9.18
N HIS A 149 -11.21 -3.45 9.43
CA HIS A 149 -10.48 -3.88 10.64
C HIS A 149 -10.33 -2.77 11.68
N GLY A 150 -11.13 -1.71 11.62
CA GLY A 150 -11.19 -0.68 12.65
C GLY A 150 -10.10 0.41 12.56
N ALA A 151 -9.32 0.48 11.47
CA ALA A 151 -8.48 1.64 11.21
C ALA A 151 -9.29 2.75 10.53
N ASP A 152 -9.12 3.99 10.97
CA ASP A 152 -9.74 5.14 10.32
C ASP A 152 -8.99 5.49 9.02
N VAL A 153 -9.76 5.78 7.97
CA VAL A 153 -9.21 6.20 6.67
C VAL A 153 -9.42 7.70 6.50
N ILE A 154 -8.33 8.44 6.28
CA ILE A 154 -8.38 9.89 6.19
C ILE A 154 -7.70 10.41 4.91
N GLY A 155 -8.24 11.51 4.36
CA GLY A 155 -7.67 12.17 3.19
C GLY A 155 -6.35 12.89 3.49
N HIS A 156 -5.35 12.76 2.64
CA HIS A 156 -4.01 13.33 2.84
C HIS A 156 -3.99 14.84 3.08
N ARG A 157 -4.92 15.60 2.50
CA ARG A 157 -4.97 17.07 2.64
C ARG A 157 -5.31 17.53 4.05
N GLU A 158 -6.05 16.72 4.80
CA GLU A 158 -6.53 17.04 6.15
C GLU A 158 -5.83 16.19 7.22
N ALA A 159 -4.83 15.40 6.82
CA ALA A 159 -4.25 14.37 7.67
C ALA A 159 -3.35 14.89 8.80
N ALA A 160 -2.71 16.04 8.64
CA ALA A 160 -1.65 16.47 9.57
C ALA A 160 -2.10 16.55 11.03
N PHE A 161 -3.23 17.22 11.29
CA PHE A 161 -3.72 17.37 12.66
C PHE A 161 -4.28 16.07 13.26
N PRO A 162 -5.15 15.30 12.59
CA PRO A 162 -5.60 13.99 13.07
C PRO A 162 -4.46 13.02 13.33
N VAL A 163 -3.46 12.95 12.43
CA VAL A 163 -2.29 12.10 12.62
C VAL A 163 -1.51 12.48 13.87
N LEU A 164 -1.18 13.76 14.07
CA LEU A 164 -0.48 14.20 15.28
C LEU A 164 -1.30 13.91 16.55
N ARG A 165 -2.62 14.04 16.47
CA ARG A 165 -3.52 13.71 17.59
C ARG A 165 -3.49 12.21 17.91
N ALA A 166 -3.50 11.35 16.92
CA ALA A 166 -3.40 9.90 17.09
C ALA A 166 -2.04 9.52 17.66
N LEU A 167 -0.95 10.03 17.08
CA LEU A 167 0.41 9.74 17.52
C LEU A 167 0.66 10.18 18.98
N ARG A 168 0.08 11.30 19.44
CA ARG A 168 0.14 11.72 20.86
C ARG A 168 -0.51 10.75 21.84
N LYS A 169 -1.32 9.82 21.34
CA LYS A 169 -1.96 8.74 22.10
C LYS A 169 -1.30 7.38 21.86
N ASN A 170 -0.02 7.37 21.50
CA ASN A 170 0.72 6.19 21.07
C ASN A 170 0.07 5.43 19.90
N GLY A 171 -0.68 6.16 19.07
CA GLY A 171 -1.35 5.59 17.90
C GLY A 171 -0.44 5.38 16.71
N TYR A 172 -1.05 4.93 15.64
CA TYR A 172 -0.40 4.55 14.39
C TYR A 172 -0.91 5.39 13.23
N ALA A 173 -0.02 5.77 12.33
CA ALA A 173 -0.37 6.41 11.07
C ALA A 173 0.36 5.75 9.91
N ALA A 174 -0.38 5.19 8.95
CA ALA A 174 0.16 4.51 7.77
C ALA A 174 0.08 5.39 6.53
N PHE A 175 1.16 5.38 5.75
CA PHE A 175 1.31 6.15 4.52
C PHE A 175 1.89 5.31 3.39
N LEU A 176 1.37 5.51 2.17
CA LEU A 176 2.08 5.13 0.95
C LEU A 176 3.00 6.28 0.56
N ALA A 177 4.30 6.09 0.75
CA ALA A 177 5.30 7.16 0.68
C ALA A 177 5.95 7.35 -0.72
N ASP A 178 5.61 6.49 -1.68
CA ASP A 178 6.22 6.43 -3.02
C ASP A 178 5.55 7.33 -4.07
N HIS A 179 4.61 8.17 -3.67
CA HIS A 179 3.98 9.11 -4.59
C HIS A 179 4.88 10.33 -4.85
N ASN A 180 4.97 10.68 -6.12
CA ASN A 180 5.53 11.98 -6.51
C ASN A 180 4.67 13.13 -5.93
N THR A 181 5.33 14.21 -5.49
CA THR A 181 4.67 15.36 -4.85
C THR A 181 5.17 16.70 -5.42
N SER A 182 4.54 17.80 -5.02
CA SER A 182 4.97 19.14 -5.42
C SER A 182 6.33 19.50 -4.81
N ARG A 183 7.10 20.37 -5.48
CA ARG A 183 8.42 20.83 -5.01
C ARG A 183 8.39 21.34 -3.56
N SER A 184 7.35 22.06 -3.18
CA SER A 184 7.20 22.63 -1.83
C SER A 184 6.99 21.59 -0.75
N GLU A 185 6.51 20.40 -1.11
CA GLU A 185 6.20 19.29 -0.21
C GLU A 185 7.20 18.13 -0.33
N ALA A 186 8.23 18.28 -1.18
CA ALA A 186 9.20 17.23 -1.47
C ALA A 186 10.50 17.36 -0.66
N PHE A 187 11.10 16.20 -0.38
CA PHE A 187 12.54 16.02 -0.40
C PHE A 187 12.94 15.41 -1.73
N PHE A 188 14.11 15.81 -2.26
CA PHE A 188 14.68 15.22 -3.44
C PHE A 188 15.71 14.19 -3.01
N LEU A 189 15.46 12.93 -3.35
CA LEU A 189 16.31 11.80 -2.97
C LEU A 189 16.69 10.99 -4.21
N PRO A 190 17.90 10.43 -4.27
CA PRO A 190 18.29 9.57 -5.38
C PRO A 190 17.44 8.28 -5.37
N PHE A 191 16.86 7.95 -6.51
CA PHE A 191 16.09 6.73 -6.72
C PHE A 191 16.25 6.24 -8.17
N LEU A 192 16.75 5.04 -8.36
CA LEU A 192 16.99 4.42 -9.67
C LEU A 192 17.75 5.34 -10.65
N GLY A 193 18.84 5.94 -10.18
CA GLY A 193 19.73 6.77 -10.99
C GLY A 193 19.29 8.22 -11.23
N GLU A 194 18.11 8.62 -10.75
CA GLU A 194 17.59 9.99 -10.87
C GLU A 194 17.13 10.55 -9.52
N GLU A 195 16.93 11.87 -9.44
CA GLU A 195 16.31 12.50 -8.27
C GLU A 195 14.79 12.33 -8.31
N ALA A 196 14.24 11.72 -7.26
CA ALA A 196 12.82 11.57 -7.06
C ALA A 196 12.28 12.56 -6.01
N ALA A 197 11.13 13.18 -6.29
CA ALA A 197 10.43 14.05 -5.36
C ALA A 197 9.59 13.21 -4.38
N VAL A 198 10.11 12.97 -3.19
CA VAL A 198 9.47 12.16 -2.14
C VAL A 198 8.74 13.07 -1.16
N ASN A 199 7.50 12.71 -0.80
CA ASN A 199 6.69 13.51 0.14
C ASN A 199 7.32 13.53 1.53
N LYS A 200 7.65 14.73 2.03
CA LYS A 200 8.25 14.93 3.36
C LYS A 200 7.25 14.80 4.53
N GLY A 201 5.95 14.79 4.26
CA GLY A 201 4.90 14.79 5.28
C GLY A 201 5.05 13.69 6.34
N PRO A 202 5.17 12.40 5.96
CA PRO A 202 5.34 11.31 6.91
C PRO A 202 6.55 11.50 7.85
N ALA A 203 7.70 11.90 7.29
CA ALA A 203 8.92 12.14 8.07
C ALA A 203 8.76 13.33 9.05
N VAL A 204 8.17 14.44 8.59
CA VAL A 204 7.92 15.61 9.43
C VAL A 204 6.98 15.27 10.59
N LEU A 205 5.93 14.48 10.33
CA LEU A 205 4.99 14.05 11.36
C LEU A 205 5.65 13.10 12.37
N ALA A 206 6.47 12.17 11.89
CA ALA A 206 7.24 11.27 12.73
C ALA A 206 8.18 12.02 13.69
N VAL A 207 8.97 12.96 13.16
CA VAL A 207 9.88 13.79 13.98
C VAL A 207 9.12 14.60 15.00
N ARG A 208 8.03 15.29 14.61
CA ARG A 208 7.21 16.10 15.52
C ARG A 208 6.58 15.29 16.66
N ALA A 209 6.21 14.05 16.37
CA ALA A 209 5.61 13.15 17.35
C ALA A 209 6.64 12.32 18.12
N LYS A 210 7.93 12.40 17.78
CA LYS A 210 8.98 11.47 18.25
C LYS A 210 8.59 10.00 18.05
N ALA A 211 7.93 9.73 16.93
CA ALA A 211 7.43 8.40 16.58
C ALA A 211 8.54 7.52 16.01
N LEU A 212 8.41 6.22 16.22
CA LEU A 212 9.17 5.21 15.48
C LEU A 212 8.67 5.18 14.02
N VAL A 213 9.57 4.88 13.10
CA VAL A 213 9.21 4.72 11.68
C VAL A 213 9.41 3.26 11.31
N TRP A 214 8.35 2.66 10.77
CA TRP A 214 8.29 1.26 10.39
C TRP A 214 8.08 1.14 8.88
N PRO A 215 9.14 0.91 8.08
CA PRO A 215 8.97 0.46 6.70
C PRO A 215 8.35 -0.93 6.69
N ILE A 216 7.17 -1.06 6.07
CA ILE A 216 6.47 -2.34 5.98
C ILE A 216 6.03 -2.58 4.54
N ALA A 217 6.28 -3.77 4.02
CA ALA A 217 5.77 -4.21 2.74
C ALA A 217 5.09 -5.58 2.86
N LEU A 218 4.03 -5.79 2.08
CA LEU A 218 3.39 -7.09 1.95
C LEU A 218 3.65 -7.62 0.54
N ILE A 219 4.66 -8.46 0.42
CA ILE A 219 5.04 -9.06 -0.86
C ILE A 219 4.29 -10.36 -1.12
N ARG A 220 4.16 -10.71 -2.40
CA ARG A 220 3.61 -12.00 -2.83
C ARG A 220 4.74 -12.99 -3.04
N ASP A 221 4.61 -14.15 -2.41
CA ASP A 221 5.51 -15.28 -2.59
C ASP A 221 4.70 -16.48 -3.07
N GLY A 222 4.64 -16.68 -4.39
CA GLY A 222 3.74 -17.64 -5.01
C GLY A 222 2.27 -17.37 -4.65
N ASP A 223 1.70 -18.30 -3.89
CA ASP A 223 0.32 -18.24 -3.42
C ASP A 223 0.16 -17.64 -2.01
N ARG A 224 1.27 -17.35 -1.35
CA ARG A 224 1.34 -16.78 -0.01
C ARG A 224 1.66 -15.29 -0.03
N TYR A 225 1.59 -14.68 1.13
CA TYR A 225 1.97 -13.29 1.37
C TYR A 225 3.00 -13.25 2.48
N ARG A 226 4.01 -12.41 2.35
CA ARG A 226 5.05 -12.26 3.36
C ARG A 226 5.18 -10.80 3.77
N ILE A 227 5.08 -10.55 5.08
CA ILE A 227 5.38 -9.23 5.66
C ILE A 227 6.89 -9.10 5.77
N ILE A 228 7.40 -8.03 5.14
CA ILE A 228 8.73 -7.48 5.41
C ILE A 228 8.53 -6.28 6.32
N ILE A 229 9.20 -6.26 7.45
CA ILE A 229 9.13 -5.18 8.44
C ILE A 229 10.53 -4.80 8.89
N GLU A 230 10.79 -3.49 8.91
CA GLU A 230 12.02 -2.88 9.38
C GLU A 230 11.70 -1.81 10.44
N GLU A 231 12.72 -1.34 11.17
CA GLU A 231 12.63 -0.27 12.16
C GLU A 231 13.69 0.82 11.91
#